data_413fd4e2f1988562d65a8ec3be6b7610
#
_entry.id   413fd4e2f1988562d65a8ec3be6b7610
#
_cell.length_a   1.000
_cell.length_b   1.000
_cell.length_c   1.000
_cell.angle_alpha   90.00
_cell.angle_beta   90.00
_cell.angle_gamma   90.00
#
_symmetry.space_group_name_H-M   'P 1'
#
loop_
_entity.id
_entity.type
_entity.pdbx_description
1 polymer ?
#
loop_
_entity_poly.entity_id
_entity_poly.type
_entity_poly.pdbx_seq_one_letter_code
_entity_poly.pdbx_strand_id
1 'polypeptide(L)'
;MRAVVLDADGLPELADLPEPSGAGLLVRVLACGLCGSDVEKLGHAARGTVLGHEIAGVLENGARVTVMHRVSCGTCERCLAGHQSTCGEFRELRIAPGGFAEQLRATHCVPLPDTLEELDGVWVEPLACVLRAAASVPRGRVLVVGAGAIGQLWIQVLRRRGDDVVALDPRPERLATAHLLGAETADVDTVAVAVLTAPGGINAALRRLEPGGTLLVFAAPEEDVPTTLDAVYRKELHVVGSRSATPAYFREAVELLPTLVLPEVTTLPLDRFLEGVELYRRGEALKVVFTP
;
A
#
# COMPACT_ATOMS: atom_id res chain seq x y z
N MET A 1 -1.65 -15.68 -22.61
CA MET A 1 -1.81 -15.64 -21.14
C MET A 1 -3.03 -14.82 -20.78
N ARG A 2 -3.73 -15.17 -19.70
CA ARG A 2 -4.88 -14.40 -19.21
C ARG A 2 -4.43 -13.18 -18.41
N ALA A 3 -5.17 -12.09 -18.54
CA ALA A 3 -4.96 -10.87 -17.77
C ALA A 3 -6.26 -10.08 -17.62
N VAL A 4 -6.39 -9.29 -16.57
CA VAL A 4 -7.47 -8.31 -16.42
C VAL A 4 -7.05 -7.02 -17.09
N VAL A 5 -7.71 -6.70 -18.19
CA VAL A 5 -7.40 -5.55 -19.07
C VAL A 5 -8.51 -4.52 -18.94
N LEU A 6 -8.17 -3.25 -18.94
CA LEU A 6 -9.16 -2.19 -18.98
C LEU A 6 -9.64 -1.94 -20.42
N ASP A 7 -10.95 -1.93 -20.62
CA ASP A 7 -11.59 -1.64 -21.89
C ASP A 7 -11.55 -0.13 -22.26
N ALA A 8 -12.33 0.28 -23.25
CA ALA A 8 -12.39 1.67 -23.71
C ALA A 8 -13.00 2.64 -22.66
N ASP A 9 -13.85 2.12 -21.78
CA ASP A 9 -14.51 2.87 -20.71
C ASP A 9 -13.73 2.75 -19.37
N GLY A 10 -12.56 2.11 -19.39
CA GLY A 10 -11.72 1.87 -18.21
C GLY A 10 -12.29 0.80 -17.27
N LEU A 11 -13.21 -0.05 -17.76
CA LEU A 11 -13.77 -1.15 -16.99
C LEU A 11 -12.92 -2.43 -17.16
N PRO A 12 -12.74 -3.22 -16.09
CA PRO A 12 -11.91 -4.42 -16.16
C PRO A 12 -12.64 -5.58 -16.85
N GLU A 13 -11.97 -6.22 -17.79
CA GLU A 13 -12.39 -7.44 -18.45
C GLU A 13 -11.26 -8.47 -18.47
N LEU A 14 -11.58 -9.76 -18.33
CA LEU A 14 -10.61 -10.84 -18.50
C LEU A 14 -10.36 -11.06 -19.99
N ALA A 15 -9.11 -11.00 -20.41
CA ALA A 15 -8.73 -11.13 -21.82
C ALA A 15 -7.50 -12.01 -21.99
N ASP A 16 -7.37 -12.60 -23.17
CA ASP A 16 -6.17 -13.30 -23.60
C ASP A 16 -5.19 -12.33 -24.26
N LEU A 17 -4.01 -12.21 -23.67
CA LEU A 17 -2.90 -11.41 -24.18
C LEU A 17 -1.78 -12.34 -24.72
N PRO A 18 -0.93 -11.85 -25.64
CA PRO A 18 0.33 -12.53 -25.94
C PRO A 18 1.21 -12.61 -24.69
N GLU A 19 2.15 -13.54 -24.66
CA GLU A 19 3.16 -13.59 -23.61
C GLU A 19 3.95 -12.29 -23.53
N PRO A 20 4.33 -11.83 -22.32
CA PRO A 20 5.03 -10.57 -22.16
C PRO A 20 6.42 -10.63 -22.78
N SER A 21 6.73 -9.68 -23.66
CA SER A 21 8.01 -9.54 -24.35
C SER A 21 8.77 -8.30 -23.89
N GLY A 22 10.07 -8.22 -24.18
CA GLY A 22 10.90 -7.06 -23.87
C GLY A 22 11.89 -7.33 -22.73
N ALA A 23 12.39 -6.25 -22.14
CA ALA A 23 13.44 -6.29 -21.12
C ALA A 23 12.93 -6.79 -19.75
N GLY A 24 13.85 -7.36 -18.96
CA GLY A 24 13.57 -7.82 -17.60
C GLY A 24 13.37 -9.34 -17.51
N LEU A 25 13.27 -9.82 -16.28
CA LEU A 25 13.04 -11.23 -15.97
C LEU A 25 11.56 -11.58 -16.20
N LEU A 26 11.31 -12.75 -16.73
CA LEU A 26 9.96 -13.30 -16.80
C LEU A 26 9.56 -13.77 -15.40
N VAL A 27 8.45 -13.26 -14.91
CA VAL A 27 7.85 -13.60 -13.62
C VAL A 27 6.50 -14.23 -13.88
N ARG A 28 6.32 -15.47 -13.45
CA ARG A 28 5.00 -16.09 -13.34
C ARG A 28 4.37 -15.58 -12.04
N VAL A 29 3.25 -14.92 -12.16
CA VAL A 29 2.52 -14.36 -10.99
C VAL A 29 1.91 -15.52 -10.20
N LEU A 30 2.12 -15.52 -8.89
CA LEU A 30 1.46 -16.42 -7.94
C LEU A 30 0.25 -15.74 -7.33
N ALA A 31 0.43 -14.47 -7.00
CA ALA A 31 -0.61 -13.63 -6.41
C ALA A 31 -0.35 -12.15 -6.66
N CYS A 32 -1.42 -11.37 -6.73
CA CYS A 32 -1.36 -9.91 -6.78
C CYS A 32 -2.43 -9.30 -5.86
N GLY A 33 -2.00 -8.45 -4.93
CA GLY A 33 -2.89 -7.72 -4.03
C GLY A 33 -3.61 -6.56 -4.73
N LEU A 34 -4.87 -6.34 -4.37
CA LEU A 34 -5.63 -5.18 -4.79
C LEU A 34 -5.30 -3.99 -3.87
N CYS A 35 -4.82 -2.92 -4.47
CA CYS A 35 -4.58 -1.64 -3.80
C CYS A 35 -5.72 -0.64 -4.07
N GLY A 36 -5.98 0.29 -3.14
CA GLY A 36 -6.92 1.39 -3.37
C GLY A 36 -6.59 2.20 -4.62
N SER A 37 -5.31 2.41 -4.90
CA SER A 37 -4.85 3.11 -6.11
C SER A 37 -5.14 2.37 -7.43
N ASP A 38 -5.39 1.06 -7.41
CA ASP A 38 -5.89 0.33 -8.58
C ASP A 38 -7.38 0.61 -8.77
N VAL A 39 -8.15 0.62 -7.68
CA VAL A 39 -9.59 0.92 -7.70
C VAL A 39 -9.86 2.35 -8.17
N GLU A 40 -9.04 3.32 -7.75
CA GLU A 40 -9.11 4.72 -8.22
C GLU A 40 -8.89 4.88 -9.72
N LYS A 41 -8.14 3.98 -10.35
CA LYS A 41 -7.86 4.03 -11.80
C LYS A 41 -8.97 3.42 -12.66
N LEU A 42 -9.87 2.64 -12.07
CA LEU A 42 -11.01 2.08 -12.81
C LEU A 42 -11.92 3.21 -13.33
N GLY A 43 -12.29 3.14 -14.59
CA GLY A 43 -13.05 4.20 -15.28
C GLY A 43 -12.19 5.39 -15.77
N HIS A 44 -10.88 5.43 -15.47
CA HIS A 44 -10.02 6.58 -15.81
C HIS A 44 -8.73 6.20 -16.55
N ALA A 45 -8.21 4.99 -16.34
CA ALA A 45 -6.99 4.57 -17.02
C ALA A 45 -7.25 4.18 -18.49
N ALA A 46 -6.20 4.30 -19.31
CA ALA A 46 -6.28 4.06 -20.74
C ALA A 46 -6.66 2.60 -21.07
N ARG A 47 -7.37 2.42 -22.19
CA ARG A 47 -7.65 1.10 -22.75
C ARG A 47 -6.38 0.27 -22.91
N GLY A 48 -6.47 -1.02 -22.61
CA GLY A 48 -5.35 -1.95 -22.69
C GLY A 48 -4.44 -1.96 -21.46
N THR A 49 -4.71 -1.09 -20.47
CA THR A 49 -3.97 -1.09 -19.21
C THR A 49 -4.27 -2.36 -18.41
N VAL A 50 -3.23 -3.02 -17.92
CA VAL A 50 -3.30 -4.05 -16.86
C VAL A 50 -2.78 -3.43 -15.59
N LEU A 51 -3.59 -3.42 -14.53
CA LEU A 51 -3.24 -2.89 -13.22
C LEU A 51 -2.56 -3.95 -12.33
N GLY A 52 -2.35 -3.62 -11.06
CA GLY A 52 -1.74 -4.51 -10.06
C GLY A 52 -0.24 -4.29 -9.91
N HIS A 53 0.19 -4.11 -8.66
CA HIS A 53 1.58 -3.79 -8.33
C HIS A 53 2.07 -4.39 -7.01
N GLU A 54 1.21 -5.05 -6.25
CA GLU A 54 1.53 -5.78 -5.02
C GLU A 54 1.69 -7.28 -5.37
N ILE A 55 2.85 -7.69 -5.86
CA ILE A 55 3.02 -8.93 -6.60
C ILE A 55 3.93 -9.90 -5.86
N ALA A 56 3.47 -11.12 -5.68
CA ALA A 56 4.28 -12.30 -5.40
C ALA A 56 4.36 -13.16 -6.67
N GLY A 57 5.54 -13.62 -7.04
CA GLY A 57 5.75 -14.43 -8.23
C GLY A 57 6.96 -15.34 -8.14
N VAL A 58 7.19 -16.08 -9.20
CA VAL A 58 8.30 -17.01 -9.32
C VAL A 58 9.01 -16.82 -10.66
N LEU A 59 10.34 -16.85 -10.63
CA LEU A 59 11.19 -16.81 -11.81
C LEU A 59 11.29 -18.20 -12.46
N GLU A 60 11.76 -18.28 -13.70
CA GLU A 60 11.97 -19.54 -14.43
C GLU A 60 12.89 -20.52 -13.69
N ASN A 61 13.84 -20.02 -12.90
CA ASN A 61 14.72 -20.86 -12.06
C ASN A 61 14.11 -21.34 -10.74
N GLY A 62 12.82 -21.05 -10.51
CA GLY A 62 12.09 -21.42 -9.30
C GLY A 62 12.24 -20.44 -8.12
N ALA A 63 13.05 -19.39 -8.22
CA ALA A 63 13.21 -18.42 -7.15
C ALA A 63 11.93 -17.59 -6.97
N ARG A 64 11.41 -17.51 -5.74
CA ARG A 64 10.29 -16.66 -5.40
C ARG A 64 10.73 -15.21 -5.27
N VAL A 65 9.92 -14.30 -5.79
CA VAL A 65 10.23 -12.87 -5.81
C VAL A 65 8.99 -12.02 -5.57
N THR A 66 9.21 -10.82 -5.04
CA THR A 66 8.32 -9.68 -5.24
C THR A 66 8.94 -8.74 -6.26
N VAL A 67 8.14 -7.86 -6.86
CA VAL A 67 8.63 -6.94 -7.90
C VAL A 67 8.42 -5.49 -7.52
N MET A 68 9.37 -4.63 -7.88
CA MET A 68 9.23 -3.19 -7.74
C MET A 68 8.69 -2.61 -9.04
N HIS A 69 7.43 -2.24 -9.05
CA HIS A 69 6.77 -1.70 -10.24
C HIS A 69 7.29 -0.31 -10.65
N ARG A 70 7.92 0.41 -9.73
CA ARG A 70 8.55 1.74 -9.96
C ARG A 70 9.84 1.85 -9.16
N VAL A 71 10.85 2.46 -9.77
CA VAL A 71 12.16 2.67 -9.14
C VAL A 71 12.67 4.07 -9.50
N SER A 72 13.09 4.81 -8.48
CA SER A 72 13.73 6.12 -8.65
C SER A 72 15.18 5.99 -9.11
N CYS A 73 15.73 6.97 -9.80
CA CYS A 73 17.12 6.93 -10.28
C CYS A 73 18.17 6.96 -9.15
N GLY A 74 17.82 7.43 -7.97
CA GLY A 74 18.72 7.53 -6.80
C GLY A 74 19.72 8.70 -6.84
N THR A 75 19.90 9.36 -7.98
CA THR A 75 20.99 10.34 -8.22
C THR A 75 20.52 11.77 -8.50
N CYS A 76 19.27 11.97 -8.93
CA CYS A 76 18.78 13.32 -9.20
C CYS A 76 18.55 14.10 -7.88
N GLU A 77 18.46 15.41 -7.99
CA GLU A 77 18.27 16.34 -6.88
C GLU A 77 17.07 15.93 -5.97
N ARG A 78 15.95 15.52 -6.58
CA ARG A 78 14.78 15.05 -5.84
C ARG A 78 15.06 13.78 -5.04
N CYS A 79 15.82 12.83 -5.61
CA CYS A 79 16.21 11.62 -4.92
C CYS A 79 17.14 11.91 -3.75
N LEU A 80 18.12 12.76 -3.94
CA LEU A 80 19.09 13.16 -2.90
C LEU A 80 18.41 13.94 -1.76
N ALA A 81 17.35 14.70 -2.07
CA ALA A 81 16.52 15.39 -1.08
C ALA A 81 15.49 14.49 -0.38
N GLY A 82 15.45 13.17 -0.64
CA GLY A 82 14.48 12.25 -0.03
C GLY A 82 13.12 12.16 -0.73
N HIS A 83 12.93 12.87 -1.85
CA HIS A 83 11.67 12.92 -2.61
C HIS A 83 11.62 11.94 -3.78
N GLN A 84 12.03 10.67 -3.56
CA GLN A 84 12.18 9.66 -4.62
C GLN A 84 10.90 9.41 -5.43
N SER A 85 9.72 9.45 -4.80
CA SER A 85 8.44 9.26 -5.49
C SER A 85 8.08 10.38 -6.48
N THR A 86 8.81 11.48 -6.45
CA THR A 86 8.67 12.61 -7.39
C THR A 86 9.80 12.67 -8.43
N CYS A 87 10.71 11.72 -8.44
CA CYS A 87 11.75 11.53 -9.44
C CYS A 87 11.14 11.33 -10.83
N GLY A 88 11.77 11.89 -11.87
CA GLY A 88 11.31 11.73 -13.25
C GLY A 88 11.22 10.27 -13.68
N GLU A 89 12.24 9.46 -13.39
CA GLU A 89 12.27 8.04 -13.72
C GLU A 89 11.26 7.20 -12.92
N PHE A 90 10.81 7.66 -11.77
CA PHE A 90 9.79 6.98 -10.98
C PHE A 90 8.43 6.91 -11.70
N ARG A 91 8.19 7.73 -12.74
CA ARG A 91 6.97 7.69 -13.56
C ARG A 91 6.94 6.48 -14.48
N GLU A 92 8.09 5.94 -14.85
CA GLU A 92 8.21 4.79 -15.72
C GLU A 92 7.89 3.51 -14.97
N LEU A 93 7.07 2.65 -15.57
CA LEU A 93 6.82 1.32 -15.05
C LEU A 93 8.02 0.43 -15.31
N ARG A 94 8.37 -0.36 -14.30
CA ARG A 94 9.45 -1.37 -14.35
C ARG A 94 8.91 -2.77 -14.52
N ILE A 95 7.61 -2.88 -14.81
CA ILE A 95 6.88 -4.12 -15.10
C ILE A 95 6.03 -3.95 -16.37
N ALA A 96 5.84 -5.04 -17.11
CA ALA A 96 4.95 -5.09 -18.26
C ALA A 96 4.45 -6.52 -18.48
N PRO A 97 3.11 -6.73 -18.52
CA PRO A 97 2.05 -5.83 -18.10
C PRO A 97 2.01 -5.66 -16.58
N GLY A 98 0.90 -5.16 -16.00
CA GLY A 98 0.70 -5.13 -14.55
C GLY A 98 0.45 -6.50 -13.95
N GLY A 99 0.33 -6.55 -12.61
CA GLY A 99 0.29 -7.81 -11.83
C GLY A 99 -1.02 -8.59 -11.90
N PHE A 100 -2.13 -8.00 -12.39
CA PHE A 100 -3.36 -8.77 -12.60
C PHE A 100 -3.32 -9.55 -13.92
N ALA A 101 -2.30 -10.40 -14.05
CA ALA A 101 -2.00 -11.24 -15.21
C ALA A 101 -1.30 -12.54 -14.75
N GLU A 102 -1.33 -13.58 -15.58
CA GLU A 102 -0.60 -14.85 -15.31
C GLU A 102 0.92 -14.64 -15.31
N GLN A 103 1.42 -13.72 -16.13
CA GLN A 103 2.85 -13.45 -16.29
C GLN A 103 3.11 -11.97 -16.53
N LEU A 104 4.30 -11.54 -16.15
CA LEU A 104 4.82 -10.20 -16.46
C LEU A 104 6.34 -10.24 -16.63
N ARG A 105 6.90 -9.18 -17.24
CA ARG A 105 8.34 -8.93 -17.18
C ARG A 105 8.62 -7.84 -16.17
N ALA A 106 9.67 -8.03 -15.37
CA ALA A 106 10.11 -7.07 -14.36
C ALA A 106 11.61 -6.83 -14.46
N THR A 107 12.02 -5.56 -14.41
CA THR A 107 13.44 -5.19 -14.41
C THR A 107 14.03 -5.16 -12.99
N HIS A 108 13.19 -5.15 -11.97
CA HIS A 108 13.61 -5.08 -10.58
C HIS A 108 12.80 -6.06 -9.73
N CYS A 109 13.45 -7.15 -9.33
CA CYS A 109 12.90 -8.18 -8.46
C CYS A 109 13.65 -8.20 -7.12
N VAL A 110 12.94 -8.52 -6.04
CA VAL A 110 13.51 -8.75 -4.71
C VAL A 110 13.21 -10.20 -4.34
N PRO A 111 14.23 -11.02 -4.03
CA PRO A 111 14.02 -12.39 -3.60
C PRO A 111 13.16 -12.46 -2.33
N LEU A 112 12.27 -13.43 -2.28
CA LEU A 112 11.49 -13.77 -1.08
C LEU A 112 12.11 -14.99 -0.40
N PRO A 113 12.24 -15.00 0.95
CA PRO A 113 12.75 -16.16 1.67
C PRO A 113 11.75 -17.32 1.61
N ASP A 114 12.26 -18.55 1.67
CA ASP A 114 11.44 -19.76 1.65
C ASP A 114 10.54 -19.91 2.89
N THR A 115 10.81 -19.14 3.93
CA THR A 115 10.01 -19.10 5.16
C THR A 115 8.71 -18.33 5.04
N LEU A 116 8.53 -17.53 3.99
CA LEU A 116 7.25 -16.86 3.72
C LEU A 116 6.28 -17.82 3.04
N GLU A 117 5.01 -17.73 3.41
CA GLU A 117 3.95 -18.40 2.67
C GLU A 117 3.86 -17.84 1.24
N GLU A 118 3.26 -18.61 0.33
CA GLU A 118 3.25 -18.29 -1.10
C GLU A 118 2.59 -16.93 -1.40
N LEU A 119 1.51 -16.62 -0.69
CA LEU A 119 0.74 -15.39 -0.89
C LEU A 119 1.29 -14.19 -0.12
N ASP A 120 2.12 -14.40 0.91
CA ASP A 120 2.57 -13.32 1.80
C ASP A 120 3.43 -12.28 1.09
N GLY A 121 4.07 -12.65 -0.02
CA GLY A 121 4.86 -11.75 -0.83
C GLY A 121 4.11 -10.51 -1.34
N VAL A 122 2.77 -10.54 -1.42
CA VAL A 122 1.94 -9.40 -1.80
C VAL A 122 1.99 -8.26 -0.77
N TRP A 123 2.39 -8.57 0.48
CA TRP A 123 2.49 -7.59 1.55
C TRP A 123 3.79 -6.80 1.55
N VAL A 124 4.78 -7.19 0.76
CA VAL A 124 6.10 -6.52 0.75
C VAL A 124 5.99 -5.07 0.28
N GLU A 125 5.27 -4.82 -0.82
CA GLU A 125 5.10 -3.46 -1.35
C GLU A 125 4.37 -2.55 -0.35
N PRO A 126 3.19 -2.91 0.19
CA PRO A 126 2.51 -2.10 1.19
C PRO A 126 3.34 -1.87 2.46
N LEU A 127 4.02 -2.90 2.96
CA LEU A 127 4.89 -2.77 4.14
C LEU A 127 6.08 -1.85 3.87
N ALA A 128 6.70 -1.94 2.69
CA ALA A 128 7.78 -1.03 2.30
C ALA A 128 7.33 0.44 2.27
N CYS A 129 6.09 0.69 1.81
CA CYS A 129 5.49 2.02 1.85
C CYS A 129 5.28 2.51 3.30
N VAL A 130 4.80 1.64 4.19
CA VAL A 130 4.61 1.95 5.61
C VAL A 130 5.95 2.26 6.28
N LEU A 131 6.99 1.44 6.08
CA LEU A 131 8.32 1.63 6.65
C LEU A 131 8.93 2.97 6.23
N ARG A 132 8.88 3.29 4.93
CA ARG A 132 9.34 4.57 4.43
C ARG A 132 8.62 5.75 5.06
N ALA A 133 7.31 5.68 5.13
CA ALA A 133 6.51 6.75 5.70
C ALA A 133 6.72 6.89 7.21
N ALA A 134 6.86 5.80 7.94
CA ALA A 134 7.15 5.80 9.37
C ALA A 134 8.50 6.47 9.70
N ALA A 135 9.50 6.33 8.81
CA ALA A 135 10.78 7.01 8.97
C ALA A 135 10.69 8.55 8.82
N SER A 136 9.62 9.07 8.23
CA SER A 136 9.45 10.51 7.98
C SER A 136 8.67 11.25 9.07
N VAL A 137 8.17 10.57 10.10
CA VAL A 137 7.41 11.17 11.19
C VAL A 137 8.13 11.05 12.54
N PRO A 138 7.96 12.03 13.46
CA PRO A 138 8.51 11.97 14.80
C PRO A 138 8.05 10.73 15.57
N ARG A 139 8.83 10.32 16.57
CA ARG A 139 8.41 9.30 17.55
C ARG A 139 7.49 9.94 18.59
N GLY A 140 6.66 9.12 19.23
CA GLY A 140 5.82 9.58 20.32
C GLY A 140 4.49 8.83 20.40
N ARG A 141 3.46 9.54 20.85
CA ARG A 141 2.09 9.02 20.84
C ARG A 141 1.48 9.26 19.46
N VAL A 142 1.16 8.17 18.76
CA VAL A 142 0.74 8.16 17.37
C VAL A 142 -0.67 7.63 17.22
N LEU A 143 -1.57 8.40 16.62
CA LEU A 143 -2.91 7.98 16.23
C LEU A 143 -2.89 7.42 14.82
N VAL A 144 -3.29 6.16 14.66
CA VAL A 144 -3.57 5.54 13.36
C VAL A 144 -5.06 5.66 13.07
N VAL A 145 -5.41 6.47 12.06
CA VAL A 145 -6.79 6.68 11.63
C VAL A 145 -7.12 5.75 10.48
N GLY A 146 -7.92 4.73 10.78
CA GLY A 146 -8.19 3.57 9.94
C GLY A 146 -7.38 2.34 10.38
N ALA A 147 -8.07 1.33 10.96
CA ALA A 147 -7.47 0.07 11.39
C ALA A 147 -7.72 -1.08 10.39
N GLY A 148 -7.86 -0.75 9.11
CA GLY A 148 -7.89 -1.72 8.00
C GLY A 148 -6.54 -2.40 7.80
N ALA A 149 -6.35 -3.10 6.69
CA ALA A 149 -5.13 -3.85 6.39
C ALA A 149 -3.85 -3.00 6.54
N ILE A 150 -3.84 -1.81 5.96
CA ILE A 150 -2.70 -0.89 6.03
C ILE A 150 -2.51 -0.34 7.45
N GLY A 151 -3.61 0.00 8.15
CA GLY A 151 -3.55 0.44 9.55
C GLY A 151 -2.96 -0.61 10.48
N GLN A 152 -3.25 -1.89 10.26
CA GLN A 152 -2.68 -3.00 11.02
C GLN A 152 -1.17 -3.15 10.80
N LEU A 153 -0.66 -2.93 9.59
CA LEU A 153 0.79 -2.85 9.33
C LEU A 153 1.41 -1.64 10.06
N TRP A 154 0.76 -0.48 9.99
CA TRP A 154 1.21 0.72 10.69
C TRP A 154 1.31 0.52 12.19
N ILE A 155 0.30 -0.05 12.84
CA ILE A 155 0.29 -0.33 14.27
C ILE A 155 1.52 -1.17 14.65
N GLN A 156 1.78 -2.25 13.93
CA GLN A 156 2.90 -3.14 14.23
C GLN A 156 4.27 -2.49 14.01
N VAL A 157 4.43 -1.73 12.92
CA VAL A 157 5.69 -0.99 12.64
C VAL A 157 5.94 0.06 13.72
N LEU A 158 4.94 0.84 14.10
CA LEU A 158 5.08 1.87 15.14
C LEU A 158 5.36 1.24 16.51
N ARG A 159 4.66 0.17 16.90
CA ARG A 159 4.91 -0.54 18.15
C ARG A 159 6.35 -1.08 18.22
N ARG A 160 6.88 -1.65 17.13
CA ARG A 160 8.27 -2.10 17.04
C ARG A 160 9.28 -0.95 17.12
N ARG A 161 8.91 0.22 16.60
CA ARG A 161 9.68 1.45 16.70
C ARG A 161 9.72 1.99 18.15
N GLY A 162 8.82 1.51 19.03
CA GLY A 162 8.71 1.91 20.43
C GLY A 162 7.75 3.09 20.65
N ASP A 163 6.87 3.35 19.69
CA ASP A 163 5.84 4.38 19.83
C ASP A 163 4.66 3.90 20.69
N ASP A 164 3.95 4.85 21.29
CA ASP A 164 2.66 4.64 21.93
C ASP A 164 1.55 4.81 20.89
N VAL A 165 0.86 3.72 20.55
CA VAL A 165 -0.03 3.69 19.40
C VAL A 165 -1.49 3.65 19.83
N VAL A 166 -2.26 4.57 19.27
CA VAL A 166 -3.72 4.65 19.39
C VAL A 166 -4.34 4.36 18.02
N ALA A 167 -5.43 3.60 17.98
CA ALA A 167 -6.16 3.33 16.75
C ALA A 167 -7.57 3.92 16.79
N LEU A 168 -8.01 4.48 15.67
CA LEU A 168 -9.37 4.96 15.46
C LEU A 168 -9.93 4.33 14.18
N ASP A 169 -11.06 3.64 14.30
CA ASP A 169 -11.81 3.07 13.17
C ASP A 169 -13.30 3.02 13.55
N PRO A 170 -14.23 3.24 12.60
CA PRO A 170 -15.67 3.14 12.89
C PRO A 170 -16.15 1.70 13.11
N ARG A 171 -15.35 0.69 12.77
CA ARG A 171 -15.71 -0.73 12.85
C ARG A 171 -15.11 -1.36 14.12
N PRO A 172 -15.96 -1.84 15.07
CA PRO A 172 -15.48 -2.43 16.32
C PRO A 172 -14.57 -3.64 16.13
N GLU A 173 -14.83 -4.47 15.11
CA GLU A 173 -14.02 -5.66 14.81
C GLU A 173 -12.58 -5.29 14.41
N ARG A 174 -12.40 -4.17 13.72
CA ARG A 174 -11.06 -3.66 13.37
C ARG A 174 -10.33 -3.09 14.57
N LEU A 175 -11.05 -2.42 15.48
CA LEU A 175 -10.50 -1.96 16.74
C LEU A 175 -10.10 -3.12 17.65
N ALA A 176 -10.88 -4.20 17.68
CA ALA A 176 -10.50 -5.40 18.42
C ALA A 176 -9.17 -5.99 17.92
N THR A 177 -8.99 -6.07 16.59
CA THR A 177 -7.72 -6.50 16.01
C THR A 177 -6.60 -5.52 16.32
N ALA A 178 -6.83 -4.20 16.20
CA ALA A 178 -5.85 -3.18 16.54
C ALA A 178 -5.38 -3.29 18.00
N HIS A 179 -6.29 -3.59 18.93
CA HIS A 179 -5.95 -3.83 20.32
C HIS A 179 -5.06 -5.06 20.51
N LEU A 180 -5.37 -6.16 19.83
CA LEU A 180 -4.53 -7.38 19.86
C LEU A 180 -3.11 -7.12 19.29
N LEU A 181 -2.98 -6.19 18.34
CA LEU A 181 -1.70 -5.76 17.79
C LEU A 181 -0.97 -4.73 18.68
N GLY A 182 -1.54 -4.38 19.84
CA GLY A 182 -0.93 -3.55 20.86
C GLY A 182 -1.26 -2.05 20.75
N ALA A 183 -2.30 -1.66 20.00
CA ALA A 183 -2.80 -0.29 20.01
C ALA A 183 -3.80 -0.06 21.14
N GLU A 184 -3.80 1.13 21.73
CA GLU A 184 -4.90 1.64 22.54
C GLU A 184 -6.08 1.97 21.62
N THR A 185 -7.31 1.65 22.04
CA THR A 185 -8.54 1.89 21.26
C THR A 185 -9.54 2.78 21.99
N ALA A 186 -9.13 3.35 23.12
CA ALA A 186 -9.92 4.36 23.82
C ALA A 186 -9.88 5.71 23.09
N ASP A 187 -10.88 6.53 23.32
CA ASP A 187 -10.85 7.92 22.83
C ASP A 187 -9.73 8.69 23.55
N VAL A 188 -8.93 9.44 22.77
CA VAL A 188 -7.79 10.20 23.29
C VAL A 188 -7.96 11.67 22.97
N ASP A 189 -7.54 12.51 23.91
CA ASP A 189 -7.68 13.96 23.77
C ASP A 189 -6.66 14.52 22.76
N THR A 190 -5.38 14.13 22.89
CA THR A 190 -4.32 14.66 22.04
C THR A 190 -3.24 13.63 21.73
N VAL A 191 -2.60 13.79 20.57
CA VAL A 191 -1.46 12.98 20.07
C VAL A 191 -0.45 13.87 19.38
N ALA A 192 0.82 13.49 19.41
CA ALA A 192 1.89 14.20 18.72
C ALA A 192 1.85 13.97 17.20
N VAL A 193 1.42 12.77 16.78
CA VAL A 193 1.38 12.37 15.35
C VAL A 193 0.04 11.71 15.06
N ALA A 194 -0.54 12.02 13.91
CA ALA A 194 -1.67 11.27 13.34
C ALA A 194 -1.31 10.75 11.95
N VAL A 195 -1.56 9.47 11.69
CA VAL A 195 -1.36 8.81 10.39
C VAL A 195 -2.71 8.51 9.78
N LEU A 196 -2.97 9.10 8.62
CA LEU A 196 -4.22 8.91 7.88
C LEU A 196 -4.08 7.73 6.93
N THR A 197 -4.65 6.58 7.28
CA THR A 197 -4.66 5.37 6.46
C THR A 197 -6.03 5.09 5.81
N ALA A 198 -7.02 5.93 6.10
CA ALA A 198 -8.35 5.90 5.52
C ALA A 198 -8.74 7.29 5.00
N PRO A 199 -9.36 7.43 3.82
CA PRO A 199 -9.63 8.71 3.18
C PRO A 199 -10.46 9.69 4.03
N GLY A 200 -11.51 9.20 4.71
CA GLY A 200 -12.49 10.04 5.42
C GLY A 200 -12.09 10.53 6.82
N GLY A 201 -10.90 10.16 7.32
CA GLY A 201 -10.53 10.39 8.74
C GLY A 201 -9.84 11.71 9.07
N ILE A 202 -9.59 12.59 8.09
CA ILE A 202 -8.73 13.77 8.23
C ILE A 202 -9.18 14.73 9.35
N ASN A 203 -10.47 15.02 9.45
CA ASN A 203 -10.98 15.94 10.48
C ASN A 203 -10.88 15.34 11.90
N ALA A 204 -11.00 14.03 12.03
CA ALA A 204 -10.79 13.34 13.31
C ALA A 204 -9.31 13.40 13.73
N ALA A 205 -8.38 13.25 12.78
CA ALA A 205 -6.95 13.42 12.99
C ALA A 205 -6.61 14.86 13.42
N LEU A 206 -7.03 15.87 12.65
CA LEU A 206 -6.74 17.28 12.93
C LEU A 206 -7.22 17.76 14.32
N ARG A 207 -8.39 17.27 14.75
CA ARG A 207 -8.91 17.63 16.10
C ARG A 207 -8.01 17.10 17.21
N ARG A 208 -7.43 15.92 17.06
CA ARG A 208 -6.64 15.22 18.08
C ARG A 208 -5.15 15.54 18.07
N LEU A 209 -4.65 16.23 17.05
CA LEU A 209 -3.26 16.66 17.04
C LEU A 209 -3.06 17.78 18.07
N GLU A 210 -2.00 17.65 18.85
CA GLU A 210 -1.51 18.72 19.74
C GLU A 210 -0.91 19.89 18.94
N PRO A 211 -0.75 21.08 19.52
CA PRO A 211 -0.01 22.16 18.88
C PRO A 211 1.41 21.72 18.47
N GLY A 212 1.82 22.05 17.26
CA GLY A 212 3.10 21.59 16.67
C GLY A 212 3.10 20.15 16.19
N GLY A 213 1.96 19.44 16.31
CA GLY A 213 1.85 18.03 15.91
C GLY A 213 1.97 17.78 14.40
N THR A 214 2.14 16.52 14.03
CA THR A 214 2.34 16.10 12.62
C THR A 214 1.16 15.26 12.12
N LEU A 215 0.55 15.68 11.00
CA LEU A 215 -0.38 14.87 10.21
C LEU A 215 0.37 14.22 9.07
N LEU A 216 0.44 12.90 9.04
CA LEU A 216 0.90 12.14 7.87
C LEU A 216 -0.28 11.70 7.02
N VAL A 217 -0.35 12.18 5.80
CA VAL A 217 -1.31 11.74 4.77
C VAL A 217 -0.70 10.56 4.02
N PHE A 218 -1.20 9.35 4.29
CA PHE A 218 -0.72 8.10 3.70
C PHE A 218 -1.73 7.51 2.71
N ALA A 219 -3.02 7.52 3.02
CA ALA A 219 -4.07 7.23 2.05
C ALA A 219 -4.33 8.46 1.17
N ALA A 220 -4.60 8.24 -0.12
CA ALA A 220 -5.10 9.30 -0.97
C ALA A 220 -6.44 9.82 -0.40
N PRO A 221 -6.61 11.12 -0.15
CA PRO A 221 -7.89 11.66 0.25
C PRO A 221 -8.89 11.53 -0.90
N GLU A 222 -10.15 11.32 -0.56
CA GLU A 222 -11.23 11.47 -1.53
C GLU A 222 -11.22 12.92 -2.05
N GLU A 223 -11.53 13.10 -3.34
CA GLU A 223 -11.79 14.44 -3.88
C GLU A 223 -12.90 15.07 -3.05
N ASP A 224 -12.76 16.34 -2.70
CA ASP A 224 -13.76 17.13 -1.97
C ASP A 224 -14.05 16.74 -0.50
N VAL A 225 -13.11 16.13 0.22
CA VAL A 225 -13.25 16.06 1.68
C VAL A 225 -13.20 17.49 2.25
N PRO A 226 -14.31 18.05 2.77
CA PRO A 226 -14.30 19.36 3.35
C PRO A 226 -13.35 19.36 4.57
N THR A 227 -12.21 20.01 4.41
CA THR A 227 -11.23 20.14 5.48
C THR A 227 -10.94 21.61 5.72
N THR A 228 -10.82 22.00 6.97
CA THR A 228 -10.45 23.37 7.31
C THR A 228 -8.95 23.45 7.60
N LEU A 229 -8.27 24.37 6.93
CA LEU A 229 -6.89 24.72 7.26
C LEU A 229 -6.76 25.53 8.55
N ASP A 230 -7.88 25.93 9.17
CA ASP A 230 -7.87 26.67 10.43
C ASP A 230 -7.13 25.92 11.55
N ALA A 231 -7.38 24.59 11.68
CA ALA A 231 -6.66 23.77 12.65
C ALA A 231 -5.15 23.71 12.36
N VAL A 232 -4.76 23.63 11.07
CA VAL A 232 -3.35 23.64 10.67
C VAL A 232 -2.69 24.95 11.06
N TYR A 233 -3.34 26.07 10.77
CA TYR A 233 -2.84 27.41 11.10
C TYR A 233 -2.76 27.65 12.62
N ARG A 234 -3.87 27.42 13.35
CA ARG A 234 -3.94 27.75 14.79
C ARG A 234 -3.07 26.85 15.67
N LYS A 235 -2.86 25.62 15.26
CA LYS A 235 -2.02 24.65 16.00
C LYS A 235 -0.60 24.56 15.45
N GLU A 236 -0.25 25.31 14.41
CA GLU A 236 1.06 25.25 13.73
C GLU A 236 1.44 23.82 13.33
N LEU A 237 0.48 23.07 12.72
CA LEU A 237 0.68 21.66 12.40
C LEU A 237 1.60 21.47 11.19
N HIS A 238 2.38 20.39 11.26
CA HIS A 238 3.14 19.88 10.11
C HIS A 238 2.29 18.88 9.32
N VAL A 239 2.07 19.13 8.02
CA VAL A 239 1.35 18.22 7.14
C VAL A 239 2.35 17.59 6.17
N VAL A 240 2.49 16.26 6.24
CA VAL A 240 3.46 15.48 5.47
C VAL A 240 2.72 14.48 4.59
N GLY A 241 3.03 14.43 3.30
CA GLY A 241 2.54 13.39 2.40
C GLY A 241 3.60 12.32 2.19
N SER A 242 3.20 11.05 2.14
CA SER A 242 4.09 9.96 1.77
C SER A 242 3.37 8.96 0.87
N ARG A 243 4.03 8.58 -0.24
CA ARG A 243 3.54 7.56 -1.18
C ARG A 243 4.70 6.75 -1.73
N SER A 244 4.44 5.47 -2.00
CA SER A 244 5.39 4.54 -2.60
C SER A 244 6.62 4.25 -1.72
N ALA A 245 7.44 3.31 -2.12
CA ALA A 245 8.64 2.91 -1.41
C ALA A 245 9.91 3.02 -2.28
N THR A 246 11.07 2.78 -1.70
CA THR A 246 12.34 2.70 -2.39
C THR A 246 12.91 1.29 -2.29
N PRO A 247 13.91 0.91 -3.13
CA PRO A 247 14.51 -0.41 -3.06
C PRO A 247 15.04 -0.81 -1.67
N ALA A 248 15.50 0.15 -0.87
CA ALA A 248 15.96 -0.11 0.49
C ALA A 248 14.81 -0.62 1.39
N TYR A 249 13.67 0.07 1.34
CA TYR A 249 12.50 -0.33 2.13
C TYR A 249 11.83 -1.62 1.63
N PHE A 250 11.95 -1.98 0.36
CA PHE A 250 11.52 -3.31 -0.11
C PHE A 250 12.34 -4.43 0.54
N ARG A 251 13.67 -4.28 0.64
CA ARG A 251 14.52 -5.26 1.35
C ARG A 251 14.20 -5.33 2.83
N GLU A 252 14.07 -4.18 3.48
CA GLU A 252 13.67 -4.11 4.90
C GLU A 252 12.30 -4.77 5.13
N ALA A 253 11.34 -4.56 4.24
CA ALA A 253 10.02 -5.19 4.31
C ALA A 253 10.11 -6.72 4.18
N VAL A 254 10.92 -7.25 3.27
CA VAL A 254 11.14 -8.69 3.13
C VAL A 254 11.72 -9.30 4.42
N GLU A 255 12.65 -8.62 5.07
CA GLU A 255 13.26 -9.08 6.33
C GLU A 255 12.27 -9.00 7.50
N LEU A 256 11.44 -7.96 7.55
CA LEU A 256 10.50 -7.73 8.65
C LEU A 256 9.25 -8.60 8.54
N LEU A 257 8.74 -8.84 7.33
CA LEU A 257 7.44 -9.45 7.06
C LEU A 257 7.18 -10.76 7.80
N PRO A 258 8.15 -11.72 7.90
CA PRO A 258 7.94 -12.99 8.61
C PRO A 258 7.68 -12.84 10.11
N THR A 259 7.91 -11.66 10.67
CA THR A 259 7.76 -11.37 12.10
C THR A 259 6.46 -10.66 12.45
N LEU A 260 5.64 -10.33 11.42
CA LEU A 260 4.38 -9.62 11.58
C LEU A 260 3.20 -10.59 11.59
N VAL A 261 2.12 -10.18 12.25
CA VAL A 261 0.80 -10.76 12.08
C VAL A 261 0.17 -10.13 10.86
N LEU A 262 0.03 -10.89 9.79
CA LEU A 262 -0.52 -10.36 8.55
C LEU A 262 -2.05 -10.23 8.62
N PRO A 263 -2.62 -9.17 8.06
CA PRO A 263 -4.07 -9.03 7.98
C PRO A 263 -4.71 -10.15 7.14
N GLU A 264 -5.94 -10.50 7.45
CA GLU A 264 -6.70 -11.50 6.70
C GLU A 264 -6.84 -11.09 5.22
N VAL A 265 -6.68 -12.09 4.34
CA VAL A 265 -6.83 -11.92 2.90
C VAL A 265 -8.04 -12.69 2.38
N THR A 266 -8.76 -12.09 1.43
CA THR A 266 -9.77 -12.76 0.62
C THR A 266 -9.15 -13.08 -0.74
N THR A 267 -8.93 -14.37 -1.02
CA THR A 267 -8.31 -14.81 -2.27
C THR A 267 -9.37 -15.11 -3.31
N LEU A 268 -9.21 -14.58 -4.51
CA LEU A 268 -10.11 -14.78 -5.65
C LEU A 268 -9.29 -15.03 -6.92
N PRO A 269 -9.78 -15.85 -7.86
CA PRO A 269 -9.16 -15.96 -9.18
C PRO A 269 -9.40 -14.69 -10.02
N LEU A 270 -8.59 -14.47 -11.05
CA LEU A 270 -8.67 -13.27 -11.91
C LEU A 270 -10.04 -13.09 -12.60
N ASP A 271 -10.75 -14.16 -12.91
CA ASP A 271 -12.09 -14.10 -13.53
C ASP A 271 -13.17 -13.55 -12.57
N ARG A 272 -12.88 -13.47 -11.28
CA ARG A 272 -13.74 -12.84 -10.26
C ARG A 272 -13.25 -11.44 -9.86
N PHE A 273 -12.52 -10.76 -10.73
CA PHE A 273 -11.90 -9.46 -10.40
C PHE A 273 -12.91 -8.41 -9.96
N LEU A 274 -14.02 -8.25 -10.68
CA LEU A 274 -15.07 -7.29 -10.31
C LEU A 274 -15.69 -7.57 -8.93
N GLU A 275 -15.86 -8.83 -8.59
CA GLU A 275 -16.33 -9.21 -7.25
C GLU A 275 -15.34 -8.76 -6.17
N GLY A 276 -14.04 -8.98 -6.38
CA GLY A 276 -13.02 -8.52 -5.45
C GLY A 276 -13.00 -7.00 -5.28
N VAL A 277 -13.19 -6.26 -6.37
CA VAL A 277 -13.33 -4.79 -6.31
C VAL A 277 -14.56 -4.37 -5.48
N GLU A 278 -15.70 -5.06 -5.64
CA GLU A 278 -16.91 -4.77 -4.86
C GLU A 278 -16.74 -5.09 -3.36
N LEU A 279 -16.13 -6.22 -3.02
CA LEU A 279 -15.81 -6.57 -1.63
C LEU A 279 -14.89 -5.52 -0.99
N TYR A 280 -13.88 -5.06 -1.74
CA TYR A 280 -12.99 -3.98 -1.29
C TYR A 280 -13.76 -2.67 -1.05
N ARG A 281 -14.58 -2.22 -2.02
CA ARG A 281 -15.35 -0.96 -1.93
C ARG A 281 -16.34 -0.94 -0.77
N ARG A 282 -16.98 -2.08 -0.49
CA ARG A 282 -17.88 -2.24 0.67
C ARG A 282 -17.12 -2.41 1.99
N GLY A 283 -15.79 -2.58 1.93
CA GLY A 283 -14.96 -2.86 3.09
C GLY A 283 -15.29 -4.21 3.76
N GLU A 284 -15.86 -5.14 3.00
CA GLU A 284 -16.19 -6.51 3.44
C GLU A 284 -14.95 -7.41 3.43
N ALA A 285 -13.93 -7.07 2.64
CA ALA A 285 -12.60 -7.67 2.69
C ALA A 285 -11.57 -6.66 3.19
N LEU A 286 -10.68 -7.07 4.10
CA LEU A 286 -9.54 -6.26 4.54
C LEU A 286 -8.52 -6.12 3.42
N LYS A 287 -8.22 -7.21 2.74
CA LYS A 287 -7.34 -7.28 1.59
C LYS A 287 -7.88 -8.31 0.59
N VAL A 288 -7.98 -7.92 -0.65
CA VAL A 288 -8.27 -8.85 -1.75
C VAL A 288 -6.97 -9.20 -2.45
N VAL A 289 -6.76 -10.47 -2.70
CA VAL A 289 -5.60 -11.02 -3.41
C VAL A 289 -6.11 -11.85 -4.57
N PHE A 290 -5.65 -11.53 -5.77
CA PHE A 290 -5.99 -12.30 -6.97
C PHE A 290 -4.90 -13.31 -7.29
N THR A 291 -5.33 -14.51 -7.63
CA THR A 291 -4.47 -15.58 -8.17
C THR A 291 -4.83 -15.82 -9.63
N PRO A 292 -3.85 -16.01 -10.50
CA PRO A 292 -4.07 -16.30 -11.92
C PRO A 292 -4.81 -17.59 -12.20
#